data_7cf30a88d9a34ebad1f9e0fdb568d81b
#
_entry.id   7cf30a88d9a34ebad1f9e0fdb568d81b
#
_cell.length_a   1.000
_cell.length_b   1.000
_cell.length_c   1.000
_cell.angle_alpha   90.00
_cell.angle_beta   90.00
_cell.angle_gamma   90.00
#
_symmetry.space_group_name_H-M   'P 1'
#
loop_
_entity.id
_entity.type
_entity.pdbx_description
1 polymer ?
#
loop_
_entity_poly.entity_id
_entity_poly.type
_entity_poly.pdbx_seq_one_letter_code
_entity_poly.pdbx_strand_id
1 'polypeptide(L)'
;HAGGARWAIDVPATFNGTLLLYARGYGSGPMEQPPETAPRGMRDELLRRGYALGASNYTGREWAVQEAPGDQIEVLDAFTAQVGKPARAIAWGSSMGGLVTVAMAERYPDRLTGALPMCGSVGGSVSMLNNALDGAFVFRTLVATDPAIRVVQLDDDRANGRRVQVALDAAWKTPQGRARTLLAAAVAQLPTWTDPAAPKPAAKNFAAQAEQLRRAFAMGVFVPRTDQERRAGGITSWNTDVDYRVQLRRSGLMPLVRHFYREAGLGLDADLQQLAGAPRIAADPKAVAYFRANYVPTGNLRIPMLTLQAVGDGVTIPAIHGGLQA
;
A
#
# COMPACT_ATOMS: atom_id res chain seq x y z
N HIS A 1 7.00 25.38 2.73
CA HIS A 1 7.15 24.75 4.04
C HIS A 1 8.49 25.12 4.70
N ALA A 2 8.52 25.15 6.02
CA ALA A 2 9.74 25.42 6.77
C ALA A 2 10.88 24.41 6.47
N GLY A 3 10.53 23.18 6.11
CA GLY A 3 11.46 22.10 5.71
C GLY A 3 11.92 22.15 4.26
N GLY A 4 11.63 23.21 3.49
CA GLY A 4 12.07 23.38 2.09
C GLY A 4 11.19 22.69 1.05
N ALA A 5 10.20 21.89 1.42
CA ALA A 5 9.24 21.34 0.47
C ALA A 5 8.36 22.43 -0.14
N ARG A 6 7.91 22.21 -1.37
CA ARG A 6 7.01 23.12 -2.07
C ARG A 6 5.56 22.66 -1.96
N TRP A 7 4.67 23.61 -2.08
CA TRP A 7 3.24 23.38 -2.23
C TRP A 7 2.73 24.14 -3.46
N ALA A 8 1.57 23.73 -3.96
CA ALA A 8 0.87 24.40 -5.04
C ALA A 8 -0.61 24.53 -4.70
N ILE A 9 -1.20 25.63 -5.19
CA ILE A 9 -2.62 25.92 -5.10
C ILE A 9 -3.08 26.36 -6.48
N ASP A 10 -4.14 25.73 -6.98
CA ASP A 10 -4.84 26.11 -8.18
C ASP A 10 -6.24 26.64 -7.82
N VAL A 11 -6.56 27.85 -8.21
CA VAL A 11 -7.87 28.46 -7.96
C VAL A 11 -8.59 28.70 -9.29
N PRO A 12 -9.79 28.13 -9.51
CA PRO A 12 -10.53 28.37 -10.73
C PRO A 12 -11.15 29.78 -10.76
N ALA A 13 -11.45 30.30 -11.95
CA ALA A 13 -12.11 31.59 -12.10
C ALA A 13 -13.50 31.63 -11.41
N THR A 14 -14.20 30.49 -11.40
CA THR A 14 -15.50 30.30 -10.74
C THR A 14 -15.37 29.37 -9.56
N PHE A 15 -14.82 29.88 -8.44
CA PHE A 15 -14.63 29.09 -7.23
C PHE A 15 -15.96 28.75 -6.54
N ASN A 16 -16.25 27.47 -6.33
CA ASN A 16 -17.49 26.97 -5.72
C ASN A 16 -17.47 26.89 -4.19
N GLY A 17 -16.42 27.42 -3.55
CA GLY A 17 -16.23 27.39 -2.10
C GLY A 17 -15.61 26.10 -1.56
N THR A 18 -15.25 25.14 -2.41
CA THR A 18 -14.65 23.87 -1.96
C THR A 18 -13.17 23.76 -2.36
N LEU A 19 -12.30 23.58 -1.38
CA LEU A 19 -10.88 23.24 -1.56
C LEU A 19 -10.70 21.73 -1.43
N LEU A 20 -10.04 21.11 -2.40
CA LEU A 20 -9.61 19.72 -2.38
C LEU A 20 -8.10 19.66 -2.09
N LEU A 21 -7.71 19.07 -0.96
CA LEU A 21 -6.32 18.87 -0.55
C LEU A 21 -5.85 17.48 -0.99
N TYR A 22 -5.03 17.44 -2.05
CA TYR A 22 -4.56 16.19 -2.63
C TYR A 22 -3.32 15.66 -1.92
N ALA A 23 -3.46 14.51 -1.28
CA ALA A 23 -2.37 13.75 -0.68
C ALA A 23 -1.79 12.74 -1.70
N ARG A 24 -0.55 12.98 -2.15
CA ARG A 24 0.14 12.08 -3.09
C ARG A 24 0.49 10.74 -2.46
N GLY A 25 0.69 9.74 -3.29
CA GLY A 25 1.20 8.41 -2.89
C GLY A 25 2.70 8.41 -2.58
N TYR A 26 3.24 7.20 -2.32
CA TYR A 26 4.67 6.96 -2.13
C TYR A 26 5.48 7.45 -3.33
N GLY A 27 6.60 8.09 -3.07
CA GLY A 27 7.48 8.55 -4.14
C GLY A 27 8.66 9.38 -3.65
N SER A 28 9.75 9.30 -4.42
CA SER A 28 10.99 10.02 -4.20
C SER A 28 11.14 11.23 -5.13
N GLY A 29 10.02 11.79 -5.59
CA GLY A 29 10.04 12.95 -6.51
C GLY A 29 10.83 14.14 -5.96
N PRO A 30 11.33 15.02 -6.83
CA PRO A 30 12.10 16.19 -6.41
C PRO A 30 11.20 17.13 -5.59
N MET A 31 11.60 17.42 -4.36
CA MET A 31 10.91 18.38 -3.48
C MET A 31 10.96 19.83 -4.02
N GLU A 32 11.86 20.09 -4.95
CA GLU A 32 12.12 21.42 -5.53
C GLU A 32 11.11 21.82 -6.60
N GLN A 33 10.37 20.88 -7.18
CA GLN A 33 9.30 21.17 -8.15
C GLN A 33 7.95 21.35 -7.43
N PRO A 34 7.06 22.22 -7.92
CA PRO A 34 5.69 22.29 -7.41
C PRO A 34 5.00 20.92 -7.54
N PRO A 35 4.21 20.50 -6.53
CA PRO A 35 3.47 19.25 -6.60
C PRO A 35 2.36 19.31 -7.65
N GLU A 36 1.97 18.15 -8.15
CA GLU A 36 0.69 17.99 -8.85
C GLU A 36 -0.45 18.15 -7.83
N THR A 37 -1.42 19.03 -8.11
CA THR A 37 -2.55 19.33 -7.22
C THR A 37 -3.70 18.34 -7.34
N ALA A 38 -3.63 17.42 -8.32
CA ALA A 38 -4.54 16.30 -8.52
C ALA A 38 -3.86 15.21 -9.35
N PRO A 39 -4.38 13.97 -9.39
CA PRO A 39 -3.91 12.94 -10.31
C PRO A 39 -4.01 13.41 -11.77
N ARG A 40 -3.05 12.91 -12.60
CA ARG A 40 -3.01 13.25 -14.03
C ARG A 40 -4.37 13.03 -14.72
N GLY A 41 -4.81 14.04 -15.47
CA GLY A 41 -6.09 14.04 -16.20
C GLY A 41 -7.31 14.47 -15.39
N MET A 42 -7.18 14.65 -14.06
CA MET A 42 -8.30 15.10 -13.23
C MET A 42 -8.26 16.60 -12.91
N ARG A 43 -7.08 17.22 -12.92
CA ARG A 43 -6.89 18.61 -12.51
C ARG A 43 -7.82 19.58 -13.25
N ASP A 44 -7.78 19.57 -14.56
CA ASP A 44 -8.54 20.53 -15.37
C ASP A 44 -10.05 20.34 -15.26
N GLU A 45 -10.51 19.09 -15.12
CA GLU A 45 -11.93 18.79 -14.91
C GLU A 45 -12.41 19.28 -13.54
N LEU A 46 -11.61 19.11 -12.48
CA LEU A 46 -11.95 19.60 -11.15
C LEU A 46 -11.99 21.13 -11.11
N LEU A 47 -11.02 21.80 -11.73
CA LEU A 47 -11.00 23.26 -11.86
C LEU A 47 -12.21 23.76 -12.67
N ARG A 48 -12.58 23.10 -13.78
CA ARG A 48 -13.75 23.44 -14.59
C ARG A 48 -15.05 23.31 -13.79
N ARG A 49 -15.12 22.40 -12.81
CA ARG A 49 -16.25 22.26 -11.87
C ARG A 49 -16.21 23.23 -10.70
N GLY A 50 -15.25 24.13 -10.67
CA GLY A 50 -15.14 25.18 -9.67
C GLY A 50 -14.44 24.77 -8.37
N TYR A 51 -13.82 23.60 -8.29
CA TYR A 51 -13.02 23.20 -7.13
C TYR A 51 -11.67 23.90 -7.15
N ALA A 52 -11.24 24.49 -6.03
CA ALA A 52 -9.85 24.83 -5.83
C ALA A 52 -9.08 23.58 -5.41
N LEU A 53 -7.81 23.49 -5.80
CA LEU A 53 -6.94 22.35 -5.54
C LEU A 53 -5.70 22.80 -4.78
N GLY A 54 -5.26 21.98 -3.82
CA GLY A 54 -4.03 22.21 -3.07
C GLY A 54 -3.27 20.93 -2.84
N ALA A 55 -1.96 20.98 -2.88
CA ALA A 55 -1.08 19.84 -2.60
C ALA A 55 0.28 20.27 -2.07
N SER A 56 0.95 19.35 -1.35
CA SER A 56 2.32 19.47 -0.87
C SER A 56 3.20 18.35 -1.42
N ASN A 57 4.48 18.66 -1.70
CA ASN A 57 5.51 17.64 -1.96
C ASN A 57 6.00 16.93 -0.70
N TYR A 58 5.52 17.36 0.46
CA TYR A 58 5.92 16.95 1.80
C TYR A 58 7.40 17.30 2.13
N THR A 59 7.64 17.60 3.38
CA THR A 59 9.01 17.79 3.91
C THR A 59 9.75 16.46 4.05
N GLY A 60 9.01 15.35 4.18
CA GLY A 60 9.54 13.99 4.09
C GLY A 60 9.51 13.43 2.68
N ARG A 61 10.51 12.59 2.35
CA ARG A 61 10.53 11.79 1.10
C ARG A 61 9.97 10.40 1.36
N GLU A 62 9.67 9.67 0.29
CA GLU A 62 9.27 8.28 0.30
C GLU A 62 8.07 8.00 1.23
N TRP A 63 8.24 7.37 2.38
CA TRP A 63 7.16 7.09 3.34
C TRP A 63 6.92 8.27 4.30
N ALA A 64 6.47 9.38 3.76
CA ALA A 64 6.31 10.66 4.46
C ALA A 64 5.02 10.76 5.31
N VAL A 65 4.50 9.65 5.83
CA VAL A 65 3.21 9.65 6.58
C VAL A 65 3.29 10.44 7.88
N GLN A 66 4.49 10.61 8.45
CA GLN A 66 4.70 11.41 9.65
C GLN A 66 4.50 12.90 9.37
N GLU A 67 5.09 13.40 8.28
CA GLU A 67 5.17 14.83 7.94
C GLU A 67 3.94 15.30 7.16
N ALA A 68 3.48 14.48 6.23
CA ALA A 68 2.49 14.85 5.23
C ALA A 68 1.17 15.42 5.78
N PRO A 69 0.57 14.93 6.89
CA PRO A 69 -0.64 15.54 7.42
C PRO A 69 -0.46 17.00 7.83
N GLY A 70 0.64 17.33 8.51
CA GLY A 70 0.97 18.70 8.88
C GLY A 70 1.23 19.59 7.67
N ASP A 71 2.03 19.10 6.72
CA ASP A 71 2.35 19.82 5.48
C ASP A 71 1.08 20.15 4.66
N GLN A 72 0.10 19.27 4.64
CA GLN A 72 -1.19 19.52 3.97
C GLN A 72 -2.04 20.58 4.71
N ILE A 73 -1.95 20.65 6.03
CA ILE A 73 -2.63 21.71 6.78
C ILE A 73 -1.95 23.07 6.53
N GLU A 74 -0.63 23.12 6.35
CA GLU A 74 0.04 24.35 5.93
C GLU A 74 -0.45 24.84 4.55
N VAL A 75 -0.78 23.92 3.61
CA VAL A 75 -1.41 24.29 2.33
C VAL A 75 -2.79 24.92 2.55
N LEU A 76 -3.60 24.37 3.46
CA LEU A 76 -4.90 24.95 3.82
C LEU A 76 -4.73 26.35 4.44
N ASP A 77 -3.71 26.55 5.28
CA ASP A 77 -3.41 27.85 5.87
C ASP A 77 -2.98 28.87 4.81
N ALA A 78 -2.11 28.46 3.89
CA ALA A 78 -1.68 29.30 2.77
C ALA A 78 -2.86 29.66 1.86
N PHE A 79 -3.75 28.70 1.56
CA PHE A 79 -4.99 28.98 0.80
C PHE A 79 -5.87 29.99 1.54
N THR A 80 -6.06 29.81 2.82
CA THR A 80 -6.89 30.69 3.65
C THR A 80 -6.35 32.14 3.67
N ALA A 81 -5.02 32.27 3.76
CA ALA A 81 -4.38 33.59 3.74
C ALA A 81 -4.45 34.28 2.39
N GLN A 82 -4.40 33.56 1.27
CA GLN A 82 -4.32 34.14 -0.08
C GLN A 82 -5.69 34.31 -0.74
N VAL A 83 -6.63 33.41 -0.47
CA VAL A 83 -7.92 33.32 -1.16
C VAL A 83 -9.09 33.59 -0.21
N GLY A 84 -8.93 33.21 1.06
CA GLY A 84 -9.97 33.26 2.08
C GLY A 84 -10.33 31.86 2.58
N LYS A 85 -11.09 31.79 3.69
CA LYS A 85 -11.51 30.54 4.29
C LYS A 85 -12.47 29.78 3.34
N PRO A 86 -12.14 28.56 2.91
CA PRO A 86 -13.06 27.79 2.08
C PRO A 86 -14.31 27.37 2.88
N ALA A 87 -15.45 27.31 2.23
CA ALA A 87 -16.70 26.79 2.83
C ALA A 87 -16.56 25.29 3.16
N ARG A 88 -15.82 24.56 2.33
CA ARG A 88 -15.49 23.13 2.53
C ARG A 88 -14.03 22.88 2.20
N ALA A 89 -13.33 22.16 3.09
CA ALA A 89 -11.98 21.61 2.87
C ALA A 89 -12.05 20.09 2.96
N ILE A 90 -11.74 19.41 1.86
CA ILE A 90 -11.83 17.94 1.75
C ILE A 90 -10.42 17.40 1.47
N ALA A 91 -9.93 16.53 2.35
CA ALA A 91 -8.71 15.77 2.09
C ALA A 91 -9.02 14.56 1.21
N TRP A 92 -8.16 14.28 0.23
CA TRP A 92 -8.30 13.13 -0.63
C TRP A 92 -6.94 12.63 -1.12
N GLY A 93 -6.84 11.35 -1.43
CA GLY A 93 -5.58 10.78 -1.90
C GLY A 93 -5.66 9.28 -2.09
N SER A 94 -4.64 8.72 -2.75
CA SER A 94 -4.55 7.28 -3.03
C SER A 94 -3.25 6.67 -2.52
N SER A 95 -3.24 5.33 -2.33
CA SER A 95 -2.06 4.61 -1.85
C SER A 95 -1.61 5.13 -0.48
N MET A 96 -0.33 5.47 -0.29
CA MET A 96 0.15 6.17 0.92
C MET A 96 -0.66 7.46 1.19
N GLY A 97 -1.03 8.20 0.12
CA GLY A 97 -1.87 9.40 0.24
C GLY A 97 -3.25 9.12 0.83
N GLY A 98 -3.80 7.92 0.61
CA GLY A 98 -5.02 7.48 1.28
C GLY A 98 -4.83 7.33 2.80
N LEU A 99 -3.69 6.80 3.26
CA LEU A 99 -3.35 6.74 4.68
C LEU A 99 -3.13 8.15 5.26
N VAL A 100 -2.45 9.03 4.53
CA VAL A 100 -2.29 10.45 4.91
C VAL A 100 -3.66 11.13 5.06
N THR A 101 -4.60 10.85 4.13
CA THR A 101 -5.97 11.37 4.18
C THR A 101 -6.71 10.94 5.46
N VAL A 102 -6.58 9.65 5.86
CA VAL A 102 -7.13 9.16 7.14
C VAL A 102 -6.47 9.87 8.33
N ALA A 103 -5.13 9.98 8.31
CA ALA A 103 -4.40 10.67 9.37
C ALA A 103 -4.81 12.14 9.51
N MET A 104 -5.07 12.83 8.40
CA MET A 104 -5.60 14.20 8.40
C MET A 104 -7.00 14.24 9.02
N ALA A 105 -7.89 13.32 8.66
CA ALA A 105 -9.26 13.28 9.17
C ALA A 105 -9.32 13.04 10.67
N GLU A 106 -8.42 12.20 11.23
CA GLU A 106 -8.37 11.92 12.66
C GLU A 106 -7.64 13.01 13.47
N ARG A 107 -6.53 13.56 12.94
CA ARG A 107 -5.70 14.54 13.67
C ARG A 107 -6.19 15.98 13.57
N TYR A 108 -6.88 16.31 12.46
CA TYR A 108 -7.30 17.70 12.15
C TYR A 108 -8.79 17.80 11.78
N PRO A 109 -9.70 17.15 12.55
CA PRO A 109 -11.13 17.15 12.20
C PRO A 109 -11.77 18.53 12.22
N ASP A 110 -11.25 19.48 13.01
CA ASP A 110 -11.75 20.86 13.08
C ASP A 110 -11.31 21.74 11.89
N ARG A 111 -10.40 21.22 11.06
CA ARG A 111 -9.84 21.89 9.89
C ARG A 111 -10.44 21.40 8.57
N LEU A 112 -11.07 20.23 8.58
CA LEU A 112 -11.61 19.55 7.40
C LEU A 112 -13.12 19.35 7.53
N THR A 113 -13.79 19.29 6.39
CA THR A 113 -15.23 19.01 6.31
C THR A 113 -15.54 17.60 5.78
N GLY A 114 -14.54 16.88 5.31
CA GLY A 114 -14.64 15.52 4.83
C GLY A 114 -13.32 14.93 4.35
N ALA A 115 -13.32 13.63 4.11
CA ALA A 115 -12.14 12.89 3.64
C ALA A 115 -12.53 11.80 2.62
N LEU A 116 -11.65 11.58 1.62
CA LEU A 116 -11.82 10.56 0.58
C LEU A 116 -10.50 9.79 0.36
N PRO A 117 -10.14 8.83 1.20
CA PRO A 117 -9.05 7.91 0.91
C PRO A 117 -9.45 6.90 -0.17
N MET A 118 -8.60 6.76 -1.20
CA MET A 118 -8.82 5.86 -2.33
C MET A 118 -7.69 4.85 -2.44
N CYS A 119 -8.00 3.56 -2.58
CA CYS A 119 -6.99 2.50 -2.70
C CYS A 119 -5.82 2.73 -1.73
N GLY A 120 -6.14 3.05 -0.47
CA GLY A 120 -5.18 3.49 0.52
C GLY A 120 -4.68 2.35 1.41
N SER A 121 -3.51 2.55 2.01
CA SER A 121 -3.02 1.67 3.09
C SER A 121 -3.78 1.93 4.40
N VAL A 122 -5.11 2.01 4.31
CA VAL A 122 -5.98 2.50 5.41
C VAL A 122 -6.06 1.58 6.62
N GLY A 123 -5.63 0.33 6.51
CA GLY A 123 -5.38 -0.55 7.66
C GLY A 123 -4.08 -0.23 8.43
N GLY A 124 -3.34 0.79 7.97
CA GLY A 124 -2.09 1.25 8.57
C GLY A 124 -0.83 0.57 8.05
N SER A 125 0.30 1.22 8.28
CA SER A 125 1.62 0.78 7.82
C SER A 125 1.98 -0.62 8.33
N VAL A 126 1.65 -0.94 9.58
CA VAL A 126 1.96 -2.24 10.20
C VAL A 126 1.24 -3.38 9.49
N SER A 127 -0.07 -3.25 9.26
CA SER A 127 -0.87 -4.29 8.59
C SER A 127 -0.38 -4.55 7.16
N MET A 128 -0.07 -3.49 6.41
CA MET A 128 0.44 -3.59 5.04
C MET A 128 1.77 -4.34 4.99
N LEU A 129 2.72 -3.97 5.85
CA LEU A 129 4.06 -4.56 5.87
C LEU A 129 4.06 -6.00 6.38
N ASN A 130 3.21 -6.35 7.35
CA ASN A 130 3.08 -7.73 7.83
C ASN A 130 2.49 -8.63 6.75
N ASN A 131 1.43 -8.17 6.06
CA ASN A 131 0.84 -8.96 4.97
C ASN A 131 1.82 -9.19 3.81
N ALA A 132 2.57 -8.17 3.42
CA ALA A 132 3.63 -8.30 2.40
C ALA A 132 4.75 -9.25 2.88
N LEU A 133 5.16 -9.15 4.15
CA LEU A 133 6.16 -10.04 4.75
C LEU A 133 5.73 -11.50 4.67
N ASP A 134 4.48 -11.82 4.97
CA ASP A 134 3.98 -13.20 4.93
C ASP A 134 4.17 -13.84 3.55
N GLY A 135 3.79 -13.15 2.48
CA GLY A 135 4.04 -13.63 1.12
C GLY A 135 5.51 -13.70 0.74
N ALA A 136 6.29 -12.67 1.12
CA ALA A 136 7.72 -12.62 0.86
C ALA A 136 8.47 -13.74 1.60
N PHE A 137 8.09 -14.05 2.83
CA PHE A 137 8.66 -15.14 3.63
C PHE A 137 8.38 -16.50 2.97
N VAL A 138 7.15 -16.76 2.52
CA VAL A 138 6.81 -17.99 1.81
C VAL A 138 7.63 -18.12 0.53
N PHE A 139 7.71 -17.06 -0.28
CA PHE A 139 8.51 -17.05 -1.50
C PHE A 139 10.01 -17.27 -1.23
N ARG A 140 10.55 -16.58 -0.23
CA ARG A 140 11.96 -16.71 0.16
C ARG A 140 12.29 -18.10 0.63
N THR A 141 11.39 -18.74 1.37
CA THR A 141 11.63 -20.07 1.97
C THR A 141 11.47 -21.21 0.97
N LEU A 142 10.51 -21.13 0.04
CA LEU A 142 10.14 -22.25 -0.83
C LEU A 142 10.59 -22.09 -2.28
N VAL A 143 10.90 -20.88 -2.74
CA VAL A 143 11.12 -20.57 -4.16
C VAL A 143 12.51 -19.97 -4.41
N ALA A 144 12.86 -18.90 -3.69
CA ALA A 144 14.06 -18.14 -3.98
C ALA A 144 15.34 -18.89 -3.58
N THR A 145 16.20 -19.15 -4.58
CA THR A 145 17.52 -19.76 -4.36
C THR A 145 18.63 -18.73 -4.14
N ASP A 146 18.44 -17.49 -4.61
CA ASP A 146 19.40 -16.39 -4.41
C ASP A 146 19.39 -15.94 -2.93
N PRO A 147 20.50 -16.14 -2.17
CA PRO A 147 20.56 -15.74 -0.77
C PRO A 147 20.52 -14.22 -0.57
N ALA A 148 20.79 -13.45 -1.61
CA ALA A 148 20.75 -11.99 -1.58
C ALA A 148 19.32 -11.41 -1.65
N ILE A 149 18.30 -12.23 -1.93
CA ILE A 149 16.90 -11.82 -1.80
C ILE A 149 16.55 -11.72 -0.31
N ARG A 150 16.32 -10.51 0.16
CA ARG A 150 15.95 -10.21 1.54
C ARG A 150 14.48 -9.84 1.65
N VAL A 151 13.90 -10.09 2.81
CA VAL A 151 12.49 -9.79 3.12
C VAL A 151 12.35 -8.72 4.20
N VAL A 152 13.41 -8.42 4.92
CA VAL A 152 13.58 -7.31 5.88
C VAL A 152 15.02 -6.82 5.84
N GLN A 153 15.30 -5.65 6.39
CA GLN A 153 16.62 -5.02 6.45
C GLN A 153 17.29 -4.95 5.07
N LEU A 154 16.55 -4.41 4.11
CA LEU A 154 17.04 -4.20 2.75
C LEU A 154 17.97 -2.98 2.71
N ASP A 155 19.04 -3.08 1.92
CA ASP A 155 19.92 -1.95 1.63
C ASP A 155 19.40 -1.13 0.44
N ASP A 156 18.76 -1.81 -0.54
CA ASP A 156 18.23 -1.21 -1.77
C ASP A 156 17.00 -1.99 -2.24
N ASP A 157 15.82 -1.38 -2.10
CA ASP A 157 14.55 -1.94 -2.55
C ASP A 157 14.53 -2.28 -4.05
N ARG A 158 15.16 -1.45 -4.88
CA ARG A 158 15.18 -1.65 -6.35
C ARG A 158 16.08 -2.83 -6.74
N ALA A 159 17.25 -2.94 -6.12
CA ALA A 159 18.14 -4.06 -6.36
C ALA A 159 17.50 -5.37 -5.90
N ASN A 160 16.89 -5.39 -4.72
CA ASN A 160 16.14 -6.55 -4.23
C ASN A 160 14.98 -6.92 -5.17
N GLY A 161 14.20 -5.92 -5.61
CA GLY A 161 13.09 -6.13 -6.55
C GLY A 161 13.53 -6.75 -7.89
N ARG A 162 14.68 -6.33 -8.45
CA ARG A 162 15.24 -6.97 -9.66
C ARG A 162 15.60 -8.44 -9.43
N ARG A 163 16.20 -8.78 -8.29
CA ARG A 163 16.51 -10.18 -7.94
C ARG A 163 15.25 -11.02 -7.78
N VAL A 164 14.24 -10.46 -7.12
CA VAL A 164 12.92 -11.09 -6.97
C VAL A 164 12.28 -11.36 -8.33
N GLN A 165 12.33 -10.39 -9.25
CA GLN A 165 11.77 -10.57 -10.59
C GLN A 165 12.47 -11.71 -11.37
N VAL A 166 13.80 -11.78 -11.30
CA VAL A 166 14.57 -12.88 -11.91
C VAL A 166 14.18 -14.23 -11.30
N ALA A 167 14.06 -14.30 -9.97
CA ALA A 167 13.67 -15.54 -9.29
C ALA A 167 12.23 -15.94 -9.63
N LEU A 168 11.31 -14.98 -9.70
CA LEU A 168 9.91 -15.19 -10.10
C LEU A 168 9.82 -15.74 -11.52
N ASP A 169 10.54 -15.14 -12.47
CA ASP A 169 10.52 -15.58 -13.88
C ASP A 169 11.16 -16.97 -14.06
N ALA A 170 12.17 -17.30 -13.27
CA ALA A 170 12.73 -18.64 -13.25
C ALA A 170 11.76 -19.67 -12.66
N ALA A 171 11.14 -19.37 -11.52
CA ALA A 171 10.15 -20.21 -10.86
C ALA A 171 8.94 -20.47 -11.74
N TRP A 172 8.48 -19.45 -12.48
CA TRP A 172 7.31 -19.58 -13.34
C TRP A 172 7.47 -20.58 -14.50
N LYS A 173 8.72 -20.92 -14.87
CA LYS A 173 9.03 -21.92 -15.92
C LYS A 173 8.77 -23.36 -15.49
N THR A 174 8.64 -23.62 -14.19
CA THR A 174 8.44 -24.99 -13.69
C THR A 174 7.11 -25.13 -12.98
N PRO A 175 6.43 -26.31 -13.06
CA PRO A 175 5.20 -26.54 -12.30
C PRO A 175 5.38 -26.32 -10.80
N GLN A 176 6.50 -26.77 -10.23
CA GLN A 176 6.82 -26.64 -8.81
C GLN A 176 7.00 -25.18 -8.38
N GLY A 177 7.75 -24.41 -9.15
CA GLY A 177 7.94 -22.99 -8.88
C GLY A 177 6.65 -22.19 -8.97
N ARG A 178 5.80 -22.49 -9.99
CA ARG A 178 4.47 -21.87 -10.10
C ARG A 178 3.60 -22.18 -8.88
N ALA A 179 3.50 -23.44 -8.48
CA ALA A 179 2.67 -23.86 -7.35
C ALA A 179 3.07 -23.12 -6.05
N ARG A 180 4.37 -23.08 -5.76
CA ARG A 180 4.90 -22.40 -4.55
C ARG A 180 4.78 -20.88 -4.61
N THR A 181 4.97 -20.28 -5.78
CA THR A 181 4.72 -18.83 -5.98
C THR A 181 3.25 -18.49 -5.75
N LEU A 182 2.33 -19.33 -6.23
CA LEU A 182 0.89 -19.14 -6.00
C LEU A 182 0.49 -19.35 -4.54
N LEU A 183 1.17 -20.23 -3.79
CA LEU A 183 1.01 -20.30 -2.34
C LEU A 183 1.43 -18.98 -1.68
N ALA A 184 2.58 -18.42 -2.06
CA ALA A 184 3.05 -17.14 -1.54
C ALA A 184 2.07 -15.99 -1.85
N ALA A 185 1.56 -15.93 -3.08
CA ALA A 185 0.54 -14.96 -3.51
C ALA A 185 -0.76 -15.09 -2.73
N ALA A 186 -1.21 -16.32 -2.47
CA ALA A 186 -2.42 -16.60 -1.69
C ALA A 186 -2.25 -16.21 -0.23
N VAL A 187 -1.10 -16.50 0.38
CA VAL A 187 -0.79 -16.09 1.77
C VAL A 187 -0.75 -14.56 1.89
N ALA A 188 -0.20 -13.87 0.89
CA ALA A 188 -0.26 -12.40 0.79
C ALA A 188 -1.64 -11.85 0.43
N GLN A 189 -2.65 -12.71 0.26
CA GLN A 189 -4.03 -12.34 -0.07
C GLN A 189 -4.17 -11.48 -1.33
N LEU A 190 -3.30 -11.69 -2.32
CA LEU A 190 -3.37 -10.96 -3.59
C LEU A 190 -4.68 -11.29 -4.33
N PRO A 191 -5.33 -10.29 -4.96
CA PRO A 191 -6.54 -10.51 -5.72
C PRO A 191 -6.26 -11.26 -7.03
N THR A 192 -7.22 -12.08 -7.47
CA THR A 192 -7.13 -12.86 -8.71
C THR A 192 -7.54 -12.12 -9.97
N TRP A 193 -7.76 -10.83 -9.86
CA TRP A 193 -8.05 -9.93 -10.98
C TRP A 193 -7.40 -8.58 -10.69
N THR A 194 -6.26 -8.30 -11.31
CA THR A 194 -5.42 -7.11 -11.06
C THR A 194 -5.27 -6.22 -12.29
N ASP A 195 -5.68 -6.70 -13.45
CA ASP A 195 -5.67 -5.94 -14.69
C ASP A 195 -7.11 -5.49 -15.04
N PRO A 196 -7.47 -4.21 -14.83
CA PRO A 196 -8.82 -3.71 -15.11
C PRO A 196 -9.15 -3.69 -16.62
N ALA A 197 -8.13 -3.76 -17.49
CA ALA A 197 -8.33 -3.84 -18.94
C ALA A 197 -8.67 -5.26 -19.40
N ALA A 198 -8.41 -6.27 -18.57
CA ALA A 198 -8.75 -7.66 -18.85
C ALA A 198 -10.09 -8.04 -18.20
N PRO A 199 -10.88 -8.95 -18.81
CA PRO A 199 -12.06 -9.50 -18.17
C PRO A 199 -11.73 -10.20 -16.86
N LYS A 200 -12.63 -10.08 -15.88
CA LYS A 200 -12.47 -10.81 -14.61
C LYS A 200 -12.42 -12.31 -14.87
N PRO A 201 -11.37 -13.01 -14.43
CA PRO A 201 -11.28 -14.47 -14.61
C PRO A 201 -12.47 -15.19 -13.97
N ALA A 202 -13.03 -16.18 -14.65
CA ALA A 202 -14.06 -17.06 -14.08
C ALA A 202 -13.52 -17.81 -12.84
N ALA A 203 -14.39 -18.13 -11.89
CA ALA A 203 -14.02 -18.75 -10.61
C ALA A 203 -13.21 -20.06 -10.73
N LYS A 204 -13.40 -20.82 -11.80
CA LYS A 204 -12.69 -22.08 -12.08
C LYS A 204 -11.56 -21.94 -13.11
N ASN A 205 -11.36 -20.76 -13.68
CA ASN A 205 -10.26 -20.50 -14.62
C ASN A 205 -8.97 -20.19 -13.84
N PHE A 206 -8.40 -21.23 -13.22
CA PHE A 206 -7.21 -21.08 -12.38
C PHE A 206 -5.98 -20.60 -13.16
N ALA A 207 -5.86 -20.94 -14.44
CA ALA A 207 -4.75 -20.47 -15.28
C ALA A 207 -4.79 -18.94 -15.46
N ALA A 208 -5.95 -18.37 -15.77
CA ALA A 208 -6.10 -16.92 -15.89
C ALA A 208 -5.91 -16.21 -14.55
N GLN A 209 -6.42 -16.78 -13.44
CA GLN A 209 -6.21 -16.24 -12.10
C GLN A 209 -4.72 -16.27 -11.70
N ALA A 210 -4.00 -17.34 -12.02
CA ALA A 210 -2.57 -17.47 -11.74
C ALA A 210 -1.75 -16.41 -12.47
N GLU A 211 -2.09 -16.09 -13.72
CA GLU A 211 -1.40 -15.02 -14.47
C GLU A 211 -1.65 -13.63 -13.87
N GLN A 212 -2.86 -13.36 -13.36
CA GLN A 212 -3.15 -12.12 -12.63
C GLN A 212 -2.32 -12.02 -11.34
N LEU A 213 -2.24 -13.10 -10.55
CA LEU A 213 -1.43 -13.17 -9.34
C LEU A 213 0.06 -12.96 -9.64
N ARG A 214 0.58 -13.55 -10.74
CA ARG A 214 1.97 -13.37 -11.18
C ARG A 214 2.29 -11.89 -11.46
N ARG A 215 1.42 -11.20 -12.18
CA ARG A 215 1.61 -9.78 -12.55
C ARG A 215 1.68 -8.87 -11.32
N ALA A 216 0.86 -9.12 -10.32
CA ALA A 216 0.84 -8.33 -9.08
C ALA A 216 1.95 -8.72 -8.08
N PHE A 217 2.57 -9.90 -8.25
CA PHE A 217 3.37 -10.55 -7.20
C PHE A 217 4.51 -9.68 -6.69
N ALA A 218 5.38 -9.20 -7.58
CA ALA A 218 6.58 -8.47 -7.17
C ALA A 218 6.24 -7.17 -6.42
N MET A 219 5.26 -6.42 -6.89
CA MET A 219 4.85 -5.15 -6.26
C MET A 219 4.01 -5.36 -4.99
N GLY A 220 3.14 -6.37 -4.96
CA GLY A 220 2.24 -6.62 -3.83
C GLY A 220 2.90 -7.38 -2.68
N VAL A 221 3.94 -8.16 -2.95
CA VAL A 221 4.62 -9.00 -1.97
C VAL A 221 5.94 -8.38 -1.52
N PHE A 222 6.70 -7.77 -2.42
CA PHE A 222 7.99 -7.13 -2.11
C PHE A 222 7.86 -5.60 -2.17
N VAL A 223 6.94 -5.07 -1.37
CA VAL A 223 6.76 -3.63 -1.21
C VAL A 223 8.04 -2.96 -0.69
N PRO A 224 8.37 -1.73 -1.12
CA PRO A 224 9.50 -0.98 -0.59
C PRO A 224 9.44 -0.86 0.93
N ARG A 225 10.58 -1.05 1.61
CA ARG A 225 10.66 -1.00 3.08
C ARG A 225 11.94 -0.35 3.64
N THR A 226 12.94 -0.11 2.80
CA THR A 226 14.22 0.46 3.25
C THR A 226 14.02 1.79 3.97
N ASP A 227 13.27 2.73 3.39
CA ASP A 227 12.97 4.02 4.05
C ASP A 227 12.12 3.85 5.30
N GLN A 228 11.18 2.94 5.27
CA GLN A 228 10.26 2.68 6.38
C GLN A 228 11.01 2.12 7.60
N GLU A 229 11.87 1.10 7.40
CA GLU A 229 12.70 0.53 8.46
C GLU A 229 13.75 1.52 8.96
N ARG A 230 14.35 2.33 8.06
CA ARG A 230 15.29 3.40 8.43
C ARG A 230 14.62 4.46 9.32
N ARG A 231 13.42 4.93 8.97
CA ARG A 231 12.65 5.91 9.77
C ARG A 231 12.28 5.36 11.13
N ALA A 232 11.90 4.10 11.19
CA ALA A 232 11.50 3.43 12.41
C ALA A 232 12.70 2.97 13.28
N GLY A 233 13.90 2.95 12.71
CA GLY A 233 15.13 2.51 13.39
C GLY A 233 15.22 1.01 13.60
N GLY A 234 14.52 0.19 12.78
CA GLY A 234 14.58 -1.27 12.88
C GLY A 234 13.50 -1.98 12.08
N ILE A 235 13.39 -3.29 12.28
CA ILE A 235 12.42 -4.16 11.63
C ILE A 235 11.01 -3.82 12.12
N THR A 236 10.12 -3.48 11.20
CA THR A 236 8.76 -2.99 11.50
C THR A 236 7.68 -4.05 11.33
N SER A 237 8.03 -5.20 10.78
CA SER A 237 7.11 -6.29 10.47
C SER A 237 7.58 -7.62 11.05
N TRP A 238 6.63 -8.50 11.35
CA TRP A 238 6.90 -9.80 11.96
C TRP A 238 5.95 -10.87 11.45
N ASN A 239 6.39 -12.13 11.55
CA ASN A 239 5.56 -13.30 11.28
C ASN A 239 5.69 -14.38 12.38
N THR A 240 6.18 -14.01 13.55
CA THR A 240 6.06 -14.83 14.75
C THR A 240 4.59 -15.15 14.97
N ASP A 241 4.29 -16.39 15.36
CA ASP A 241 2.91 -16.87 15.63
C ASP A 241 1.95 -16.91 14.42
N VAL A 242 2.44 -16.63 13.18
CA VAL A 242 1.61 -16.74 11.97
C VAL A 242 1.49 -18.21 11.54
N ASP A 243 0.26 -18.71 11.50
CA ASP A 243 -0.06 -20.01 10.87
C ASP A 243 -0.43 -19.80 9.40
N TYR A 244 0.49 -20.20 8.51
CA TYR A 244 0.29 -20.05 7.05
C TYR A 244 -0.82 -20.94 6.49
N ARG A 245 -1.22 -22.00 7.18
CA ARG A 245 -2.42 -22.79 6.84
C ARG A 245 -3.70 -21.97 7.09
N VAL A 246 -3.72 -21.22 8.18
CA VAL A 246 -4.82 -20.27 8.48
C VAL A 246 -4.86 -19.15 7.46
N GLN A 247 -3.71 -18.54 7.13
CA GLN A 247 -3.65 -17.48 6.13
C GLN A 247 -4.10 -17.95 4.75
N LEU A 248 -3.67 -19.14 4.30
CA LEU A 248 -4.13 -19.72 3.05
C LEU A 248 -5.65 -19.96 3.03
N ARG A 249 -6.25 -20.41 4.15
CA ARG A 249 -7.72 -20.55 4.24
C ARG A 249 -8.43 -19.19 4.13
N ARG A 250 -7.92 -18.16 4.83
CA ARG A 250 -8.47 -16.79 4.82
C ARG A 250 -8.45 -16.15 3.43
N SER A 251 -7.44 -16.46 2.61
CA SER A 251 -7.34 -15.93 1.24
C SER A 251 -8.48 -16.38 0.31
N GLY A 252 -9.18 -17.48 0.63
CA GLY A 252 -10.15 -18.11 -0.28
C GLY A 252 -9.52 -18.82 -1.48
N LEU A 253 -8.18 -18.78 -1.64
CA LEU A 253 -7.46 -19.33 -2.80
C LEU A 253 -6.98 -20.78 -2.61
N MET A 254 -7.40 -21.46 -1.55
CA MET A 254 -7.08 -22.86 -1.32
C MET A 254 -7.37 -23.77 -2.53
N PRO A 255 -8.51 -23.65 -3.27
CA PRO A 255 -8.77 -24.49 -4.44
C PRO A 255 -7.75 -24.27 -5.56
N LEU A 256 -7.37 -23.02 -5.84
CA LEU A 256 -6.34 -22.65 -6.83
C LEU A 256 -4.98 -23.24 -6.43
N VAL A 257 -4.55 -23.03 -5.22
CA VAL A 257 -3.24 -23.54 -4.73
C VAL A 257 -3.20 -25.06 -4.81
N ARG A 258 -4.24 -25.76 -4.34
CA ARG A 258 -4.32 -27.23 -4.43
C ARG A 258 -4.30 -27.75 -5.87
N HIS A 259 -4.90 -27.03 -6.81
CA HIS A 259 -4.87 -27.38 -8.22
C HIS A 259 -3.42 -27.41 -8.75
N PHE A 260 -2.68 -26.32 -8.57
CA PHE A 260 -1.30 -26.22 -9.04
C PHE A 260 -0.32 -27.15 -8.28
N TYR A 261 -0.56 -27.41 -7.00
CA TYR A 261 0.24 -28.38 -6.23
C TYR A 261 0.07 -29.81 -6.77
N ARG A 262 -1.15 -30.20 -7.12
CA ARG A 262 -1.41 -31.51 -7.76
C ARG A 262 -0.74 -31.61 -9.13
N GLU A 263 -0.85 -30.58 -9.97
CA GLU A 263 -0.17 -30.55 -11.28
C GLU A 263 1.36 -30.64 -11.15
N ALA A 264 1.90 -30.05 -10.10
CA ALA A 264 3.34 -30.06 -9.82
C ALA A 264 3.84 -31.37 -9.17
N GLY A 265 2.95 -32.27 -8.76
CA GLY A 265 3.31 -33.44 -7.99
C GLY A 265 3.87 -33.11 -6.58
N LEU A 266 3.47 -31.97 -5.99
CA LEU A 266 3.93 -31.50 -4.69
C LEU A 266 2.93 -31.78 -3.57
N GLY A 267 3.46 -32.02 -2.36
CA GLY A 267 2.67 -32.10 -1.13
C GLY A 267 2.51 -30.71 -0.48
N LEU A 268 1.30 -30.13 -0.56
CA LEU A 268 1.02 -28.83 0.06
C LEU A 268 1.27 -28.84 1.58
N ASP A 269 0.90 -29.93 2.26
CA ASP A 269 1.08 -30.06 3.70
C ASP A 269 2.57 -30.13 4.08
N ALA A 270 3.42 -30.72 3.24
CA ALA A 270 4.87 -30.74 3.45
C ALA A 270 5.48 -29.35 3.38
N ASP A 271 5.11 -28.54 2.36
CA ASP A 271 5.60 -27.16 2.26
C ASP A 271 5.05 -26.28 3.40
N LEU A 272 3.80 -26.46 3.83
CA LEU A 272 3.25 -25.75 5.00
C LEU A 272 3.95 -26.14 6.30
N GLN A 273 4.36 -27.40 6.46
CA GLN A 273 5.15 -27.86 7.59
C GLN A 273 6.56 -27.29 7.55
N GLN A 274 7.21 -27.24 6.37
CA GLN A 274 8.51 -26.57 6.19
C GLN A 274 8.44 -25.10 6.62
N LEU A 275 7.38 -24.37 6.20
CA LEU A 275 7.16 -22.98 6.61
C LEU A 275 6.95 -22.85 8.12
N ALA A 276 6.27 -23.79 8.76
CA ALA A 276 6.08 -23.79 10.22
C ALA A 276 7.39 -23.96 10.99
N GLY A 277 8.31 -24.77 10.47
CA GLY A 277 9.65 -25.00 11.06
C GLY A 277 10.72 -23.99 10.67
N ALA A 278 10.45 -23.08 9.72
CA ALA A 278 11.42 -22.09 9.28
C ALA A 278 11.61 -20.96 10.33
N PRO A 279 12.85 -20.42 10.46
CA PRO A 279 13.13 -19.30 11.36
C PRO A 279 12.22 -18.11 11.08
N ARG A 280 11.54 -17.62 12.10
CA ARG A 280 10.57 -16.51 12.00
C ARG A 280 11.27 -15.17 12.17
N ILE A 281 10.65 -14.15 11.62
CA ILE A 281 11.07 -12.76 11.72
C ILE A 281 10.30 -12.12 12.86
N ALA A 282 11.02 -11.50 13.78
CA ALA A 282 10.46 -10.68 14.85
C ALA A 282 10.69 -9.20 14.54
N ALA A 283 9.72 -8.38 14.90
CA ALA A 283 9.88 -6.92 14.77
C ALA A 283 10.61 -6.34 15.97
N ASP A 284 11.24 -5.18 15.77
CA ASP A 284 11.77 -4.35 16.84
C ASP A 284 10.61 -3.60 17.53
N PRO A 285 10.38 -3.76 18.83
CA PRO A 285 9.25 -3.11 19.51
C PRO A 285 9.25 -1.57 19.36
N LYS A 286 10.43 -0.95 19.34
CA LYS A 286 10.57 0.50 19.12
C LYS A 286 10.15 0.91 17.71
N ALA A 287 10.52 0.11 16.70
CA ALA A 287 10.14 0.37 15.31
C ALA A 287 8.62 0.22 15.10
N VAL A 288 7.99 -0.78 15.73
CA VAL A 288 6.54 -0.92 15.72
C VAL A 288 5.85 0.25 16.42
N ALA A 289 6.38 0.69 17.57
CA ALA A 289 5.84 1.84 18.29
C ALA A 289 5.92 3.13 17.45
N TYR A 290 7.03 3.34 16.71
CA TYR A 290 7.15 4.45 15.77
C TYR A 290 6.02 4.44 14.72
N PHE A 291 5.74 3.29 14.10
CA PHE A 291 4.68 3.21 13.11
C PHE A 291 3.27 3.35 13.69
N ARG A 292 3.04 2.85 14.91
CA ARG A 292 1.76 3.07 15.60
C ARG A 292 1.51 4.55 15.85
N ALA A 293 2.56 5.30 16.17
CA ALA A 293 2.49 6.75 16.32
C ALA A 293 2.38 7.50 14.98
N ASN A 294 2.96 6.94 13.87
CA ASN A 294 3.15 7.61 12.56
C ASN A 294 2.82 6.78 11.31
N TYR A 295 1.79 6.10 11.04
CA TYR A 295 0.45 6.11 11.54
C TYR A 295 -0.23 4.73 11.42
N VAL A 296 -0.96 4.35 12.42
CA VAL A 296 -1.99 3.31 12.36
C VAL A 296 -3.32 4.01 12.68
N PRO A 297 -4.34 3.92 11.80
CA PRO A 297 -5.64 4.52 12.04
C PRO A 297 -6.27 4.02 13.35
N THR A 298 -6.95 4.91 14.05
CA THR A 298 -7.63 4.60 15.31
C THR A 298 -9.14 4.38 15.13
N GLY A 299 -9.69 4.79 13.97
CA GLY A 299 -11.12 4.79 13.70
C GLY A 299 -11.88 5.95 14.36
N ASN A 300 -11.20 6.83 15.09
CA ASN A 300 -11.85 7.97 15.76
C ASN A 300 -12.09 9.12 14.78
N LEU A 301 -13.16 9.00 14.01
CA LEU A 301 -13.55 9.97 12.98
C LEU A 301 -14.63 10.92 13.49
N ARG A 302 -14.37 12.23 13.46
CA ARG A 302 -15.32 13.29 13.79
C ARG A 302 -15.89 14.03 12.56
N ILE A 303 -15.43 13.64 11.36
CA ILE A 303 -15.91 14.19 10.07
C ILE A 303 -16.33 13.05 9.15
N PRO A 304 -17.21 13.29 8.18
CA PRO A 304 -17.58 12.29 7.19
C PRO A 304 -16.37 11.81 6.39
N MET A 305 -16.26 10.49 6.22
CA MET A 305 -15.22 9.87 5.38
C MET A 305 -15.86 8.82 4.47
N LEU A 306 -15.62 8.95 3.16
CA LEU A 306 -15.96 7.93 2.17
C LEU A 306 -14.68 7.26 1.70
N THR A 307 -14.62 5.93 1.74
CA THR A 307 -13.47 5.16 1.25
C THR A 307 -13.81 4.48 -0.07
N LEU A 308 -12.85 4.47 -1.00
CA LEU A 308 -12.94 3.73 -2.26
C LEU A 308 -11.79 2.74 -2.35
N GLN A 309 -12.11 1.48 -2.70
CA GLN A 309 -11.12 0.44 -2.88
C GLN A 309 -11.36 -0.32 -4.18
N ALA A 310 -10.34 -0.37 -5.03
CA ALA A 310 -10.37 -1.22 -6.21
C ALA A 310 -10.26 -2.69 -5.78
N VAL A 311 -11.19 -3.52 -6.25
CA VAL A 311 -11.22 -4.95 -5.91
C VAL A 311 -10.01 -5.73 -6.45
N GLY A 312 -9.32 -5.16 -7.45
CA GLY A 312 -8.14 -5.73 -8.09
C GLY A 312 -6.83 -5.08 -7.67
N ASP A 313 -6.82 -4.27 -6.61
CA ASP A 313 -5.59 -3.65 -6.13
C ASP A 313 -4.64 -4.69 -5.55
N GLY A 314 -3.51 -4.89 -6.23
CA GLY A 314 -2.49 -5.87 -5.84
C GLY A 314 -1.43 -5.31 -4.91
N VAL A 315 -1.49 -4.03 -4.54
CA VAL A 315 -0.54 -3.35 -3.64
C VAL A 315 -1.19 -3.00 -2.31
N THR A 316 -2.21 -2.16 -2.32
CA THR A 316 -3.05 -1.88 -1.16
C THR A 316 -4.29 -2.79 -1.23
N ILE A 317 -4.08 -4.05 -0.95
CA ILE A 317 -5.08 -5.10 -1.18
C ILE A 317 -6.39 -4.87 -0.42
N PRO A 318 -7.54 -5.35 -0.94
CA PRO A 318 -8.84 -5.19 -0.28
C PRO A 318 -8.90 -5.70 1.16
N ALA A 319 -8.12 -6.74 1.50
CA ALA A 319 -8.06 -7.26 2.88
C ALA A 319 -7.51 -6.24 3.89
N ILE A 320 -6.56 -5.38 3.49
CA ILE A 320 -6.02 -4.30 4.34
C ILE A 320 -7.07 -3.19 4.53
N HIS A 321 -7.85 -2.93 3.49
CA HIS A 321 -8.91 -1.92 3.55
C HIS A 321 -10.00 -2.28 4.58
N GLY A 322 -10.36 -3.55 4.69
CA GLY A 322 -11.33 -4.04 5.68
C GLY A 322 -10.92 -3.80 7.14
N GLY A 323 -9.62 -3.65 7.43
CA GLY A 323 -9.12 -3.35 8.78
C GLY A 323 -9.53 -1.97 9.33
N LEU A 324 -10.01 -1.05 8.49
CA LEU A 324 -10.55 0.24 8.95
C LEU A 324 -11.99 0.14 9.46
N GLN A 325 -12.70 -0.95 9.11
CA GLN A 325 -14.12 -1.16 9.45
C GLN A 325 -14.30 -2.00 10.73
N ALA A 326 -13.23 -2.58 11.25
CA ALA A 326 -13.22 -3.43 12.44
C ALA A 326 -12.80 -2.64 13.68
#